data_ce6f5200b74180e5ec6861333600eefb
#
_entry.id   ce6f5200b74180e5ec6861333600eefb
#
_cell.length_a   1.000
_cell.length_b   1.000
_cell.length_c   1.000
_cell.angle_alpha   90.00
_cell.angle_beta   90.00
_cell.angle_gamma   90.00
#
_symmetry.space_group_name_H-M   'P 1'
#
loop_
_entity.id
_entity.type
_entity.pdbx_description
1 polymer ?
#
loop_
_entity_poly.entity_id
_entity_poly.type
_entity_poly.pdbx_seq_one_letter_code
_entity_poly.pdbx_strand_id
1 'polypeptide(L)'
;MKRLLLALCLTPALAIASNAPLNISELASDYCDITGQTLSEAYSTDKSSSELTRNTIERLKSEKVDLAKLETLETDLRQNLATAIDTVRANKSQFANKADFMTSLNDSISACKIQTELLLNKP
;
A
#
# COMPACT_ATOMS: atom_id res chain seq x y z
N MET A 1 25.93 -9.66 -7.20
CA MET A 1 25.96 -8.93 -7.12
C MET A 1 25.98 -8.51 -7.09
N LYS A 2 26.01 -8.64 -7.51
CA LYS A 2 25.97 -7.85 -7.57
C LYS A 2 25.87 -7.23 -7.81
N ARG A 3 25.78 -7.27 -8.46
CA ARG A 3 25.70 -6.34 -8.81
C ARG A 3 25.73 -5.94 -9.44
N LEU A 4 25.76 -6.11 -10.09
CA LEU A 4 25.80 -5.34 -10.66
C LEU A 4 25.64 -5.21 -11.12
N LEU A 5 25.65 -5.49 -11.60
CA LEU A 5 25.52 -4.87 -11.98
C LEU A 5 25.29 -4.68 -12.35
N LEU A 6 25.35 -4.92 -12.76
CA LEU A 6 25.17 -4.21 -13.13
C LEU A 6 24.89 -4.03 -13.49
N ALA A 7 24.99 -4.31 -13.73
CA ALA A 7 24.71 -3.68 -14.12
C ALA A 7 24.31 -3.66 -14.51
N LEU A 8 24.40 -3.96 -14.90
CA LEU A 8 24.02 -3.43 -15.25
C LEU A 8 23.56 -3.36 -15.59
N CYS A 9 23.67 -3.61 -16.07
CA CYS A 9 23.26 -3.03 -16.44
C CYS A 9 22.84 -3.05 -16.78
N LEU A 10 22.90 -3.23 -17.22
CA LEU A 10 22.44 -2.75 -17.59
C LEU A 10 21.80 -2.68 -17.91
N THR A 11 21.76 -2.91 -18.27
CA THR A 11 21.07 -2.43 -18.60
C THR A 11 20.45 -2.23 -18.78
N PRO A 12 20.46 -2.21 -19.15
CA PRO A 12 19.73 -1.73 -19.36
C PRO A 12 19.03 -1.65 -19.34
N ALA A 13 18.96 -1.82 -19.65
CA ALA A 13 18.23 -1.34 -19.65
C ALA A 13 17.63 -1.18 -19.56
N LEU A 14 17.67 -1.31 -19.81
CA LEU A 14 17.02 -0.79 -19.73
C LEU A 14 16.25 -0.53 -19.76
N ALA A 15 16.28 -0.74 -20.07
CA ALA A 15 15.52 -0.20 -20.07
C ALA A 15 14.82 -0.04 -20.01
N ILE A 16 14.79 -0.18 -20.25
CA ILE A 16 14.14 0.19 -20.13
C ILE A 16 13.37 0.31 -20.07
N ALA A 17 13.32 0.20 -20.27
CA ALA A 17 12.61 0.44 -20.20
C ALA A 17 11.87 0.75 -20.25
N SER A 18 11.58 0.82 -20.44
CA SER A 18 10.93 1.27 -20.58
C SER A 18 9.88 1.32 -20.61
N ASN A 19 9.42 1.04 -20.83
CA ASN A 19 8.41 0.92 -20.96
C ASN A 19 7.75 0.68 -20.11
N ALA A 20 7.72 0.95 -19.82
CA ALA A 20 7.38 0.82 -19.16
C ALA A 20 7.03 0.80 -18.25
N PRO A 21 7.44 1.01 -18.25
CA PRO A 21 7.00 -0.05 -17.52
C PRO A 21 6.65 0.20 -16.16
N LEU A 22 5.81 -0.64 -15.80
CA LEU A 22 5.34 -0.74 -14.46
C LEU A 22 6.51 -0.91 -13.51
N ASN A 23 6.71 0.06 -12.64
CA ASN A 23 7.62 -0.12 -11.52
C ASN A 23 6.83 -0.81 -10.42
N ILE A 24 6.97 -2.12 -10.35
CA ILE A 24 6.21 -2.95 -9.41
C ILE A 24 6.49 -2.54 -7.97
N SER A 25 7.74 -2.28 -7.66
CA SER A 25 8.11 -1.89 -6.29
C SER A 25 7.48 -0.55 -5.90
N GLU A 26 7.49 0.41 -6.83
CA GLU A 26 6.89 1.72 -6.57
C GLU A 26 5.37 1.61 -6.44
N LEU A 27 4.73 0.84 -7.31
CA LEU A 27 3.29 0.64 -7.25
C LEU A 27 2.88 -0.01 -5.93
N ALA A 28 3.58 -1.05 -5.51
CA ALA A 28 3.31 -1.72 -4.25
C ALA A 28 3.53 -0.78 -3.07
N SER A 29 4.62 -0.02 -3.11
CA SER A 29 4.95 0.92 -2.05
C SER A 29 3.89 2.01 -1.90
N ASP A 30 3.49 2.62 -3.02
CA ASP A 30 2.49 3.69 -2.99
C ASP A 30 1.16 3.17 -2.47
N TYR A 31 0.71 2.03 -2.96
CA TYR A 31 -0.55 1.43 -2.54
C TYR A 31 -0.53 1.13 -1.04
N CYS A 32 0.52 0.46 -0.56
CA CYS A 32 0.59 0.04 0.84
C CYS A 32 0.80 1.22 1.78
N ASP A 33 1.57 2.22 1.37
CA ASP A 33 1.77 3.42 2.19
C ASP A 33 0.48 4.22 2.32
N ILE A 34 -0.26 4.39 1.22
CA ILE A 34 -1.51 5.16 1.25
C ILE A 34 -2.56 4.44 2.09
N THR A 35 -2.73 3.13 1.89
CA THR A 35 -3.70 2.38 2.68
C THR A 35 -3.29 2.30 4.14
N GLY A 36 -1.99 2.18 4.42
CA GLY A 36 -1.47 2.19 5.79
C GLY A 36 -1.72 3.52 6.49
N GLN A 37 -1.56 4.62 5.78
CA GLN A 37 -1.85 5.94 6.35
C GLN A 37 -3.31 6.06 6.76
N THR A 38 -4.21 5.46 5.99
CA THR A 38 -5.64 5.43 6.34
C THR A 38 -5.84 4.77 7.70
N LEU A 39 -5.14 3.68 7.97
CA LEU A 39 -5.25 2.99 9.25
C LEU A 39 -4.65 3.81 10.39
N SER A 40 -3.59 4.57 10.12
CA SER A 40 -3.04 5.50 11.10
C SER A 40 -4.07 6.58 11.46
N GLU A 41 -4.79 7.11 10.49
CA GLU A 41 -5.84 8.09 10.74
C GLU A 41 -7.02 7.45 11.47
N ALA A 42 -7.35 6.20 11.16
CA ALA A 42 -8.41 5.48 11.86
C ALA A 42 -8.10 5.37 13.36
N TYR A 43 -6.84 5.16 13.70
CA TYR A 43 -6.41 5.10 15.09
C TYR A 43 -6.43 6.49 15.75
N SER A 44 -6.02 7.51 15.03
CA SER A 44 -5.71 8.83 15.59
C SER A 44 -6.86 9.85 15.51
N THR A 45 -7.88 9.59 14.69
CA THR A 45 -8.95 10.57 14.47
C THR A 45 -10.32 9.92 14.65
N ASP A 46 -11.36 10.79 14.73
CA ASP A 46 -12.74 10.34 14.80
C ASP A 46 -13.46 10.41 13.46
N LYS A 47 -12.72 10.62 12.37
CA LYS A 47 -13.32 10.66 11.03
C LYS A 47 -14.08 9.37 10.76
N SER A 48 -15.21 9.49 10.08
CA SER A 48 -16.02 8.31 9.79
C SER A 48 -15.27 7.35 8.85
N SER A 49 -15.61 6.09 8.96
CA SER A 49 -15.08 5.06 8.06
C SER A 49 -15.34 5.43 6.60
N SER A 50 -16.52 5.96 6.32
CA SER A 50 -16.89 6.39 4.97
C SER A 50 -16.00 7.51 4.47
N GLU A 51 -15.72 8.49 5.31
CA GLU A 51 -14.85 9.62 4.94
C GLU A 51 -13.42 9.16 4.70
N LEU A 52 -12.88 8.34 5.60
CA LEU A 52 -11.52 7.83 5.46
C LEU A 52 -11.38 6.99 4.19
N THR A 53 -12.37 6.15 3.92
CA THR A 53 -12.36 5.30 2.73
C THR A 53 -12.38 6.14 1.47
N ARG A 54 -13.27 7.15 1.41
CA ARG A 54 -13.36 8.03 0.25
C ARG A 54 -12.03 8.76 0.02
N ASN A 55 -11.46 9.32 1.09
CA ASN A 55 -10.21 10.06 0.99
C ASN A 55 -9.07 9.15 0.48
N THR A 56 -9.05 7.91 0.93
CA THR A 56 -8.04 6.94 0.51
C THR A 56 -8.16 6.65 -0.98
N ILE A 57 -9.38 6.41 -1.47
CA ILE A 57 -9.62 6.14 -2.88
C ILE A 57 -9.19 7.34 -3.72
N GLU A 58 -9.54 8.56 -3.27
CA GLU A 58 -9.15 9.77 -3.99
C GLU A 58 -7.63 9.94 -4.03
N ARG A 59 -6.95 9.61 -2.94
CA ARG A 59 -5.48 9.69 -2.91
C ARG A 59 -4.84 8.68 -3.85
N LEU A 60 -5.36 7.45 -3.85
CA LEU A 60 -4.85 6.45 -4.78
C LEU A 60 -4.97 6.93 -6.22
N LYS A 61 -6.10 7.54 -6.56
CA LYS A 61 -6.31 8.07 -7.90
C LYS A 61 -5.38 9.25 -8.20
N SER A 62 -5.20 10.17 -7.25
CA SER A 62 -4.35 11.34 -7.46
C SER A 62 -2.88 10.96 -7.58
N GLU A 63 -2.46 9.89 -6.90
CA GLU A 63 -1.10 9.36 -6.99
C GLU A 63 -0.94 8.41 -8.17
N LYS A 64 -2.00 8.26 -8.97
CA LYS A 64 -2.00 7.42 -10.17
C LYS A 64 -1.72 5.96 -9.89
N VAL A 65 -2.18 5.48 -8.74
CA VAL A 65 -2.11 4.06 -8.40
C VAL A 65 -3.19 3.34 -9.20
N ASP A 66 -2.76 2.48 -10.10
CA ASP A 66 -3.68 1.79 -11.01
C ASP A 66 -4.21 0.52 -10.36
N LEU A 67 -5.46 0.59 -9.89
CA LEU A 67 -6.09 -0.53 -9.20
C LEU A 67 -6.27 -1.73 -10.12
N ALA A 68 -6.46 -1.50 -11.42
CA ALA A 68 -6.60 -2.60 -12.37
C ALA A 68 -5.32 -3.43 -12.43
N LYS A 69 -4.17 -2.78 -12.37
CA LYS A 69 -2.90 -3.50 -12.36
C LYS A 69 -2.69 -4.27 -11.06
N LEU A 70 -3.32 -3.82 -9.98
CA LEU A 70 -3.31 -4.53 -8.70
C LEU A 70 -4.39 -5.61 -8.66
N GLU A 71 -5.15 -5.78 -9.75
CA GLU A 71 -6.24 -6.75 -9.84
C GLU A 71 -7.26 -6.52 -8.72
N THR A 72 -7.52 -5.26 -8.41
CA THR A 72 -8.39 -4.87 -7.30
C THR A 72 -9.56 -4.06 -7.84
N LEU A 73 -10.78 -4.46 -7.49
CA LEU A 73 -11.97 -3.68 -7.81
C LEU A 73 -12.14 -2.60 -6.76
N GLU A 74 -12.53 -1.40 -7.19
CA GLU A 74 -12.72 -0.29 -6.27
C GLU A 74 -13.77 -0.62 -5.20
N THR A 75 -14.85 -1.31 -5.57
CA THR A 75 -15.90 -1.70 -4.61
C THR A 75 -15.35 -2.62 -3.52
N ASP A 76 -14.52 -3.59 -3.91
CA ASP A 76 -13.91 -4.51 -2.94
C ASP A 76 -12.93 -3.77 -2.04
N LEU A 77 -12.16 -2.85 -2.63
CA LEU A 77 -11.22 -2.06 -1.85
C LEU A 77 -11.94 -1.20 -0.82
N ARG A 78 -13.06 -0.56 -1.22
CA ARG A 78 -13.86 0.23 -0.28
C ARG A 78 -14.33 -0.61 0.90
N GLN A 79 -14.83 -1.80 0.61
CA GLN A 79 -15.31 -2.69 1.66
C GLN A 79 -14.18 -3.14 2.56
N ASN A 80 -13.04 -3.50 1.98
CA ASN A 80 -11.87 -3.96 2.75
C ASN A 80 -11.32 -2.84 3.63
N LEU A 81 -11.27 -1.62 3.11
CA LEU A 81 -10.81 -0.47 3.88
C LEU A 81 -11.73 -0.20 5.05
N ALA A 82 -13.04 -0.23 4.82
CA ALA A 82 -14.01 0.01 5.88
C ALA A 82 -13.86 -1.05 6.98
N THR A 83 -13.70 -2.31 6.60
CA THR A 83 -13.49 -3.39 7.56
C THR A 83 -12.19 -3.20 8.35
N ALA A 84 -11.11 -2.82 7.67
CA ALA A 84 -9.82 -2.59 8.32
C ALA A 84 -9.90 -1.42 9.30
N ILE A 85 -10.57 -0.34 8.91
CA ILE A 85 -10.76 0.83 9.78
C ILE A 85 -11.53 0.41 11.04
N ASP A 86 -12.62 -0.31 10.86
CA ASP A 86 -13.42 -0.76 11.99
C ASP A 86 -12.63 -1.69 12.90
N THR A 87 -11.80 -2.56 12.32
CA THR A 87 -10.95 -3.47 13.09
C THR A 87 -9.93 -2.69 13.93
N VAL A 88 -9.29 -1.68 13.35
CA VAL A 88 -8.34 -0.84 14.09
C VAL A 88 -9.03 -0.20 15.29
N ARG A 89 -10.23 0.35 15.08
CA ARG A 89 -10.96 1.05 16.14
C ARG A 89 -11.46 0.09 17.21
N ALA A 90 -11.90 -1.10 16.81
CA ALA A 90 -12.37 -2.10 17.77
C ALA A 90 -11.24 -2.61 18.65
N ASN A 91 -10.01 -2.62 18.14
CA ASN A 91 -8.86 -3.15 18.87
C ASN A 91 -7.92 -2.07 19.39
N LYS A 92 -8.36 -0.80 19.36
CA LYS A 92 -7.51 0.32 19.76
C LYS A 92 -6.99 0.16 21.19
N SER A 93 -7.82 -0.34 22.08
CA SER A 93 -7.45 -0.51 23.49
C SER A 93 -6.38 -1.58 23.70
N GLN A 94 -6.09 -2.41 22.71
CA GLN A 94 -5.06 -3.44 22.84
C GLN A 94 -3.66 -2.88 22.68
N PHE A 95 -3.53 -1.62 22.23
CA PHE A 95 -2.24 -0.97 22.11
C PHE A 95 -2.05 -0.02 23.29
N ALA A 96 -0.87 -0.06 23.90
CA ALA A 96 -0.58 0.77 25.06
C ALA A 96 -0.58 2.25 24.69
N ASN A 97 -0.12 2.58 23.47
CA ASN A 97 -0.05 3.94 22.99
C ASN A 97 0.08 3.93 21.46
N LYS A 98 0.12 5.12 20.87
CA LYS A 98 0.24 5.24 19.43
C LYS A 98 1.54 4.65 18.88
N ALA A 99 2.63 4.75 19.63
CA ALA A 99 3.91 4.21 19.19
C ALA A 99 3.83 2.69 19.01
N ASP A 100 3.18 2.00 19.94
CA ASP A 100 2.97 0.55 19.81
C ASP A 100 2.13 0.21 18.60
N PHE A 101 1.05 0.96 18.39
CA PHE A 101 0.20 0.77 17.20
C PHE A 101 1.02 0.99 15.92
N MET A 102 1.82 2.06 15.87
CA MET A 102 2.60 2.36 14.66
C MET A 102 3.65 1.31 14.38
N THR A 103 4.24 0.70 15.41
CA THR A 103 5.18 -0.41 15.22
C THR A 103 4.48 -1.58 14.52
N SER A 104 3.31 -1.94 15.02
CA SER A 104 2.51 -3.00 14.42
C SER A 104 2.07 -2.65 12.99
N LEU A 105 1.65 -1.41 12.80
CA LEU A 105 1.21 -0.94 11.48
C LEU A 105 2.36 -0.97 10.47
N ASN A 106 3.55 -0.52 10.88
CA ASN A 106 4.71 -0.52 9.98
C ASN A 106 5.09 -1.93 9.56
N ASP A 107 4.98 -2.91 10.46
CA ASP A 107 5.19 -4.31 10.11
C ASP A 107 4.16 -4.77 9.08
N SER A 108 2.91 -4.36 9.26
CA SER A 108 1.84 -4.71 8.32
C SER A 108 2.06 -4.07 6.96
N ILE A 109 2.53 -2.82 6.93
CA ILE A 109 2.83 -2.12 5.68
C ILE A 109 3.96 -2.85 4.94
N SER A 110 5.00 -3.26 5.66
CA SER A 110 6.11 -3.99 5.06
C SER A 110 5.62 -5.31 4.47
N ALA A 111 4.78 -6.04 5.19
CA ALA A 111 4.21 -7.29 4.70
C ALA A 111 3.33 -7.04 3.47
N CYS A 112 2.55 -5.96 3.49
CA CYS A 112 1.71 -5.55 2.36
C CYS A 112 2.57 -5.36 1.10
N LYS A 113 3.68 -4.64 1.23
CA LYS A 113 4.57 -4.37 0.10
C LYS A 113 5.14 -5.66 -0.48
N ILE A 114 5.60 -6.56 0.38
CA ILE A 114 6.17 -7.83 -0.06
C ILE A 114 5.10 -8.66 -0.78
N GLN A 115 3.93 -8.78 -0.20
CA GLN A 115 2.85 -9.58 -0.78
C GLN A 115 2.37 -8.99 -2.10
N THR A 116 2.27 -7.66 -2.18
CA THR A 116 1.82 -7.00 -3.39
C THR A 116 2.84 -7.18 -4.52
N GLU A 117 4.14 -7.06 -4.20
CA GLU A 117 5.17 -7.28 -5.20
C GLU A 117 5.15 -8.72 -5.71
N LEU A 118 4.95 -9.68 -4.81
CA LEU A 118 4.86 -11.08 -5.21
C LEU A 118 3.65 -11.32 -6.12
N LEU A 119 2.53 -10.69 -5.81
CA LEU A 119 1.32 -10.80 -6.63
C LEU A 119 1.56 -10.23 -8.03
N LEU A 120 2.20 -9.06 -8.10
CA LEU A 120 2.44 -8.39 -9.39
C LEU A 120 3.50 -9.08 -10.23
N ASN A 121 4.37 -9.87 -9.61
CA ASN A 121 5.44 -10.60 -10.31
C ASN A 121 5.00 -11.97 -10.80
N LYS A 122 3.75 -12.33 -10.62
CA LYS A 122 3.27 -13.62 -11.13
C LYS A 122 3.37 -13.66 -12.65
N PRO A 123 3.83 -14.77 -13.21
CA PRO A 123 3.85 -14.94 -14.67
C PRO A 123 2.44 -15.01 -15.24
#